data_3f944fcf5bc45898846c0707e2e26b76
#
_entry.id   3f944fcf5bc45898846c0707e2e26b76
#
_cell.length_a   1.000
_cell.length_b   1.000
_cell.length_c   1.000
_cell.angle_alpha   90.00
_cell.angle_beta   90.00
_cell.angle_gamma   90.00
#
_symmetry.space_group_name_H-M   'P 1'
#
loop_
_entity.id
_entity.type
_entity.pdbx_description
1 polymer ?
#
loop_
_entity_poly.entity_id
_entity_poly.type
_entity_poly.pdbx_seq_one_letter_code
_entity_poly.pdbx_strand_id
1 'polypeptide(L)'
;MNQVADLLESSGLEVIDIASDQAFAARHLHERKIGAQISGLRRLAEAFIERPATLLQELVDIAIELTGADSAAISLVRDDGTEDQFYRWVASAGIYSGFANAMLPKYPSACGICLERGSPQRIRVLPKFFEILGVEAPPVTDGLLLPWHDGEAQGTIFVMAHERAEAFDSEDCRMMEALADFAALAVRQQRIQQIRSEHQASEAVIQMANGLAHQINNPLQGITNHLFLASQSQDPGERKLALVITPEFERLRNVAKQLLELPRLSKK
;
A
#
# COMPACT_ATOMS: atom_id res chain seq x y z
N MET A 1 10.06 -2.57 30.53
CA MET A 1 10.87 -3.55 29.78
C MET A 1 10.47 -5.00 30.04
N ASN A 2 10.10 -5.42 31.25
CA ASN A 2 9.73 -6.83 31.52
C ASN A 2 8.37 -7.28 30.91
N GLN A 3 7.36 -6.43 30.83
CA GLN A 3 6.03 -6.83 30.32
C GLN A 3 6.00 -7.24 28.84
N VAL A 4 6.80 -6.60 27.99
CA VAL A 4 6.88 -6.93 26.55
C VAL A 4 7.64 -8.26 26.36
N ALA A 5 8.70 -8.50 27.13
CA ALA A 5 9.43 -9.76 27.10
C ALA A 5 8.58 -10.95 27.56
N ASP A 6 7.82 -10.80 28.65
CA ASP A 6 6.92 -11.84 29.16
C ASP A 6 5.76 -12.14 28.18
N LEU A 7 5.24 -11.11 27.49
CA LEU A 7 4.23 -11.27 26.45
C LEU A 7 4.78 -12.01 25.23
N LEU A 8 6.04 -11.79 24.87
CA LEU A 8 6.70 -12.47 23.76
C LEU A 8 6.91 -13.95 24.01
N GLU A 9 7.51 -14.31 25.15
CA GLU A 9 7.74 -15.71 25.53
C GLU A 9 6.39 -16.48 25.63
N SER A 10 5.37 -15.79 26.13
CA SER A 10 4.02 -16.40 26.22
C SER A 10 3.34 -16.55 24.86
N SER A 11 3.68 -15.74 23.85
CA SER A 11 3.08 -15.75 22.50
C SER A 11 3.71 -16.76 21.54
N GLY A 12 4.89 -17.33 21.86
CA GLY A 12 5.62 -18.21 20.94
C GLY A 12 6.46 -17.47 19.89
N LEU A 13 6.76 -16.19 20.13
CA LEU A 13 7.68 -15.39 19.33
C LEU A 13 9.04 -15.27 20.03
N GLU A 14 10.11 -15.64 19.34
CA GLU A 14 11.49 -15.32 19.73
C GLU A 14 12.02 -14.23 18.80
N VAL A 15 12.43 -13.08 19.37
CA VAL A 15 12.97 -11.94 18.61
C VAL A 15 14.26 -11.48 19.25
N ILE A 16 15.39 -11.70 18.58
CA ILE A 16 16.74 -11.45 19.06
C ILE A 16 17.39 -10.39 18.19
N ASP A 17 17.95 -9.35 18.82
CA ASP A 17 18.72 -8.34 18.11
C ASP A 17 20.01 -8.96 17.57
N ILE A 18 20.22 -8.90 16.26
CA ILE A 18 21.37 -9.51 15.57
C ILE A 18 22.69 -8.93 16.07
N ALA A 19 22.73 -7.64 16.40
CA ALA A 19 23.94 -6.99 16.89
C ALA A 19 24.44 -7.59 18.23
N SER A 20 23.56 -8.20 19.02
CA SER A 20 23.87 -8.86 20.28
C SER A 20 24.00 -10.38 20.18
N ASP A 21 23.68 -10.99 19.03
CA ASP A 21 23.66 -12.44 18.82
C ASP A 21 25.03 -12.97 18.37
N GLN A 22 25.88 -13.33 19.35
CA GLN A 22 27.20 -13.89 19.06
C GLN A 22 27.16 -15.22 18.30
N ALA A 23 26.10 -16.03 18.52
CA ALA A 23 25.93 -17.28 17.82
C ALA A 23 25.62 -17.06 16.34
N PHE A 24 24.80 -16.04 16.03
CA PHE A 24 24.54 -15.62 14.65
C PHE A 24 25.80 -15.05 13.98
N ALA A 25 26.55 -14.20 14.67
CA ALA A 25 27.79 -13.61 14.15
C ALA A 25 28.87 -14.63 13.79
N ALA A 26 28.86 -15.79 14.45
CA ALA A 26 29.78 -16.89 14.18
C ALA A 26 29.39 -17.79 13.01
N ARG A 27 28.19 -17.62 12.44
CA ARG A 27 27.71 -18.42 11.32
C ARG A 27 28.41 -18.04 10.02
N HIS A 28 28.79 -19.03 9.22
CA HIS A 28 29.35 -18.91 7.88
C HIS A 28 28.72 -20.00 7.01
N LEU A 29 27.54 -19.76 6.49
CA LEU A 29 26.70 -20.79 5.85
C LEU A 29 26.81 -20.75 4.32
N HIS A 30 27.06 -19.57 3.75
CA HIS A 30 26.97 -19.36 2.33
C HIS A 30 28.22 -18.75 1.71
N GLU A 31 28.64 -19.25 0.56
CA GLU A 31 29.61 -18.57 -0.29
C GLU A 31 28.93 -17.39 -1.02
N ARG A 32 29.67 -16.31 -1.23
CA ARG A 32 29.18 -15.12 -1.93
C ARG A 32 28.72 -15.44 -3.35
N LYS A 33 27.45 -15.37 -3.61
CA LYS A 33 26.87 -15.54 -4.94
C LYS A 33 26.86 -14.21 -5.73
N ILE A 34 28.03 -13.61 -5.96
CA ILE A 34 28.17 -12.27 -6.59
C ILE A 34 27.38 -12.17 -7.91
N GLY A 35 27.39 -13.22 -8.74
CA GLY A 35 26.64 -13.24 -10.00
C GLY A 35 25.13 -13.13 -9.78
N ALA A 36 24.58 -13.85 -8.81
CA ALA A 36 23.16 -13.77 -8.44
C ALA A 36 22.79 -12.41 -7.89
N GLN A 37 23.65 -11.82 -7.02
CA GLN A 37 23.46 -10.48 -6.46
C GLN A 37 23.39 -9.42 -7.55
N ILE A 38 24.33 -9.41 -8.50
CA ILE A 38 24.33 -8.47 -9.63
C ILE A 38 23.07 -8.68 -10.49
N SER A 39 22.67 -9.90 -10.76
CA SER A 39 21.46 -10.22 -11.54
C SER A 39 20.20 -9.72 -10.82
N GLY A 40 20.10 -9.95 -9.51
CA GLY A 40 18.99 -9.47 -8.68
C GLY A 40 18.88 -7.95 -8.68
N LEU A 41 20.00 -7.25 -8.47
CA LEU A 41 20.03 -5.78 -8.51
C LEU A 41 19.64 -5.22 -9.88
N ARG A 42 20.07 -5.87 -10.98
CA ARG A 42 19.67 -5.46 -12.34
C ARG A 42 18.15 -5.62 -12.51
N ARG A 43 17.58 -6.75 -12.11
CA ARG A 43 16.13 -6.98 -12.16
C ARG A 43 15.34 -5.96 -11.35
N LEU A 44 15.81 -5.60 -10.16
CA LEU A 44 15.19 -4.54 -9.35
C LEU A 44 15.24 -3.18 -10.06
N ALA A 45 16.38 -2.83 -10.67
CA ALA A 45 16.51 -1.57 -11.40
C ALA A 45 15.57 -1.53 -12.65
N GLU A 46 15.48 -2.63 -13.39
CA GLU A 46 14.53 -2.79 -14.51
C GLU A 46 13.08 -2.67 -14.04
N ALA A 47 12.72 -3.38 -12.96
CA ALA A 47 11.36 -3.33 -12.40
C ALA A 47 10.99 -1.94 -11.87
N PHE A 48 11.95 -1.22 -11.27
CA PHE A 48 11.74 0.14 -10.78
C PHE A 48 11.34 1.11 -11.91
N ILE A 49 11.94 0.96 -13.08
CA ILE A 49 11.70 1.83 -14.24
C ILE A 49 10.45 1.39 -15.02
N GLU A 50 10.35 0.10 -15.33
CA GLU A 50 9.38 -0.42 -16.30
C GLU A 50 8.08 -0.90 -15.65
N ARG A 51 8.15 -1.45 -14.43
CA ARG A 51 7.04 -2.16 -13.77
C ARG A 51 6.91 -1.81 -12.28
N PRO A 52 6.81 -0.53 -11.92
CA PRO A 52 6.81 -0.11 -10.52
C PRO A 52 5.66 -0.71 -9.69
N ALA A 53 4.57 -1.10 -10.31
CA ALA A 53 3.45 -1.75 -9.62
C ALA A 53 3.80 -3.15 -9.07
N THR A 54 4.73 -3.86 -9.69
CA THR A 54 5.16 -5.21 -9.28
C THR A 54 6.49 -5.21 -8.52
N LEU A 55 7.07 -4.05 -8.26
CA LEU A 55 8.41 -3.90 -7.68
C LEU A 55 8.54 -4.57 -6.30
N LEU A 56 7.52 -4.43 -5.43
CA LEU A 56 7.56 -5.07 -4.11
C LEU A 56 7.49 -6.60 -4.20
N GLN A 57 6.74 -7.14 -5.16
CA GLN A 57 6.71 -8.57 -5.40
C GLN A 57 8.05 -9.08 -5.94
N GLU A 58 8.64 -8.39 -6.92
CA GLU A 58 9.97 -8.71 -7.43
C GLU A 58 11.03 -8.72 -6.32
N LEU A 59 10.91 -7.81 -5.37
CA LEU A 59 11.84 -7.67 -4.25
C LEU A 59 11.78 -8.86 -3.30
N VAL A 60 10.61 -9.39 -2.96
CA VAL A 60 10.49 -10.59 -2.12
C VAL A 60 10.92 -11.86 -2.86
N ASP A 61 10.67 -11.95 -4.17
CA ASP A 61 11.13 -13.07 -5.00
C ASP A 61 12.67 -13.11 -5.05
N ILE A 62 13.30 -11.95 -5.25
CA ILE A 62 14.75 -11.80 -5.22
C ILE A 62 15.32 -12.09 -3.83
N ALA A 63 14.65 -11.68 -2.75
CA ALA A 63 15.09 -11.99 -1.39
C ALA A 63 15.18 -13.52 -1.18
N ILE A 64 14.18 -14.28 -1.62
CA ILE A 64 14.21 -15.75 -1.57
C ILE A 64 15.37 -16.32 -2.41
N GLU A 65 15.54 -15.83 -3.64
CA GLU A 65 16.57 -16.32 -4.56
C GLU A 65 17.99 -16.11 -4.01
N LEU A 66 18.24 -14.93 -3.41
CA LEU A 66 19.57 -14.56 -2.91
C LEU A 66 19.93 -15.24 -1.60
N THR A 67 18.96 -15.38 -0.69
CA THR A 67 19.21 -15.97 0.66
C THR A 67 18.91 -17.46 0.73
N GLY A 68 18.21 -18.01 -0.28
CA GLY A 68 17.73 -19.39 -0.24
C GLY A 68 16.63 -19.61 0.81
N ALA A 69 15.90 -18.57 1.15
CA ALA A 69 14.78 -18.65 2.08
C ALA A 69 13.61 -19.44 1.50
N ASP A 70 12.75 -19.97 2.39
CA ASP A 70 11.53 -20.68 2.00
C ASP A 70 10.35 -19.72 1.82
N SER A 71 10.41 -18.54 2.47
CA SER A 71 9.43 -17.46 2.36
C SER A 71 10.08 -16.09 2.54
N ALA A 72 9.49 -15.08 1.91
CA ALA A 72 9.83 -13.67 2.14
C ALA A 72 8.56 -12.82 2.11
N ALA A 73 8.55 -11.71 2.85
CA ALA A 73 7.48 -10.74 2.74
C ALA A 73 7.93 -9.33 3.14
N ILE A 74 7.11 -8.35 2.75
CA ILE A 74 7.26 -6.94 3.13
C ILE A 74 5.99 -6.52 3.85
N SER A 75 6.15 -5.95 5.04
CA SER A 75 5.05 -5.35 5.78
C SER A 75 5.12 -3.82 5.73
N LEU A 76 3.96 -3.20 5.81
CA LEU A 76 3.76 -1.75 5.90
C LEU A 76 2.87 -1.46 7.11
N VAL A 77 3.29 -0.51 7.95
CA VAL A 77 2.44 0.01 9.01
C VAL A 77 1.27 0.74 8.37
N ARG A 78 0.06 0.39 8.77
CA ARG A 78 -1.13 1.11 8.35
C ARG A 78 -1.31 2.36 9.21
N ASP A 79 -1.30 3.50 8.57
CA ASP A 79 -1.60 4.80 9.19
C ASP A 79 -2.92 5.34 8.62
N ASP A 80 -4.03 4.76 9.08
CA ASP A 80 -5.38 5.19 8.68
C ASP A 80 -6.11 5.97 9.80
N GLY A 81 -5.36 6.38 10.83
CA GLY A 81 -5.91 7.13 11.95
C GLY A 81 -6.78 6.31 12.91
N THR A 82 -6.83 4.98 12.75
CA THR A 82 -7.46 4.10 13.75
C THR A 82 -6.49 3.81 14.89
N GLU A 83 -6.99 3.69 16.14
CA GLU A 83 -6.17 3.40 17.31
C GLU A 83 -5.50 2.02 17.24
N ASP A 84 -6.05 1.09 16.44
CA ASP A 84 -5.51 -0.22 16.21
C ASP A 84 -4.47 -0.17 15.08
N GLN A 85 -3.20 -0.10 15.45
CA GLN A 85 -2.11 -0.18 14.48
C GLN A 85 -1.94 -1.63 14.00
N PHE A 86 -2.14 -1.82 12.69
CA PHE A 86 -1.94 -3.10 12.01
C PHE A 86 -0.79 -3.02 11.03
N TYR A 87 -0.11 -4.16 10.83
CA TYR A 87 0.83 -4.35 9.73
C TYR A 87 0.10 -5.06 8.60
N ARG A 88 0.13 -4.47 7.41
CA ARG A 88 -0.33 -5.13 6.19
C ARG A 88 0.87 -5.72 5.46
N TRP A 89 0.80 -6.97 5.09
CA TRP A 89 1.78 -7.59 4.20
C TRP A 89 1.50 -7.15 2.77
N VAL A 90 2.29 -6.23 2.24
CA VAL A 90 2.09 -5.64 0.91
C VAL A 90 2.65 -6.48 -0.22
N ALA A 91 3.58 -7.39 0.08
CA ALA A 91 4.08 -8.43 -0.81
C ALA A 91 4.49 -9.65 -0.01
N SER A 92 4.31 -10.84 -0.55
CA SER A 92 4.79 -12.10 0.03
C SER A 92 5.06 -13.14 -1.05
N ALA A 93 6.04 -14.00 -0.78
CA ALA A 93 6.50 -15.04 -1.71
C ALA A 93 6.85 -16.34 -0.97
N GLY A 94 7.03 -17.43 -1.72
CA GLY A 94 7.34 -18.74 -1.17
C GLY A 94 6.14 -19.40 -0.49
N ILE A 95 6.39 -20.16 0.57
CA ILE A 95 5.37 -20.88 1.34
C ILE A 95 4.28 -19.93 1.87
N TYR A 96 4.65 -18.70 2.23
CA TYR A 96 3.74 -17.68 2.75
C TYR A 96 3.12 -16.78 1.67
N SER A 97 3.19 -17.14 0.39
CA SER A 97 2.62 -16.36 -0.71
C SER A 97 1.11 -16.08 -0.53
N GLY A 98 0.37 -17.00 0.09
CA GLY A 98 -1.06 -16.84 0.39
C GLY A 98 -1.40 -15.73 1.41
N PHE A 99 -0.41 -15.19 2.13
CA PHE A 99 -0.61 -14.13 3.11
C PHE A 99 -0.48 -12.70 2.54
N ALA A 100 -0.35 -12.55 1.24
CA ALA A 100 -0.40 -11.23 0.60
C ALA A 100 -1.69 -10.50 1.00
N ASN A 101 -1.56 -9.25 1.43
CA ASN A 101 -2.61 -8.40 2.02
C ASN A 101 -3.17 -8.83 3.39
N ALA A 102 -2.58 -9.85 4.04
CA ALA A 102 -2.93 -10.20 5.40
C ALA A 102 -2.63 -9.02 6.35
N MET A 103 -3.48 -8.88 7.37
CA MET A 103 -3.34 -7.87 8.42
C MET A 103 -2.90 -8.55 9.70
N LEU A 104 -1.85 -8.04 10.32
CA LEU A 104 -1.33 -8.53 11.60
C LEU A 104 -1.41 -7.42 12.66
N PRO A 105 -1.76 -7.75 13.91
CA PRO A 105 -1.79 -6.78 15.00
C PRO A 105 -0.37 -6.23 15.28
N LYS A 106 -0.30 -5.02 15.84
CA LYS A 106 0.98 -4.45 16.26
C LYS A 106 1.64 -5.29 17.35
N TYR A 107 0.86 -5.81 18.28
CA TYR A 107 1.31 -6.66 19.37
C TYR A 107 0.32 -7.81 19.62
N PRO A 108 0.82 -9.02 19.87
CA PRO A 108 2.22 -9.42 19.75
C PRO A 108 2.63 -9.57 18.28
N SER A 109 3.72 -8.94 17.84
CA SER A 109 4.27 -9.16 16.50
C SER A 109 5.77 -8.90 16.45
N ALA A 110 6.49 -9.71 15.70
CA ALA A 110 7.93 -9.53 15.47
C ALA A 110 8.20 -8.20 14.74
N CYS A 111 7.33 -7.80 13.78
CA CYS A 111 7.44 -6.53 13.07
C CYS A 111 7.37 -5.33 14.01
N GLY A 112 6.47 -5.36 15.01
CA GLY A 112 6.37 -4.30 16.01
C GLY A 112 7.67 -4.09 16.78
N ILE A 113 8.25 -5.19 17.24
CA ILE A 113 9.51 -5.15 17.99
C ILE A 113 10.67 -4.68 17.12
N CYS A 114 10.74 -5.16 15.87
CA CYS A 114 11.78 -4.76 14.94
C CYS A 114 11.76 -3.24 14.69
N LEU A 115 10.58 -2.66 14.46
CA LEU A 115 10.44 -1.22 14.26
C LEU A 115 10.72 -0.42 15.54
N GLU A 116 10.33 -0.92 16.70
CA GLU A 116 10.60 -0.27 17.98
C GLU A 116 12.10 -0.25 18.30
N ARG A 117 12.81 -1.33 17.97
CA ARG A 117 14.28 -1.42 18.15
C ARG A 117 15.04 -0.67 17.06
N GLY A 118 14.47 -0.53 15.87
CA GLY A 118 15.11 0.13 14.73
C GLY A 118 16.35 -0.59 14.19
N SER A 119 16.48 -1.89 14.44
CA SER A 119 17.64 -2.71 14.08
C SER A 119 17.23 -4.08 13.51
N PRO A 120 18.10 -4.74 12.71
CA PRO A 120 17.87 -6.10 12.23
C PRO A 120 17.66 -7.09 13.38
N GLN A 121 16.65 -7.95 13.24
CA GLN A 121 16.28 -8.97 14.21
C GLN A 121 16.39 -10.37 13.62
N ARG A 122 16.86 -11.32 14.39
CA ARG A 122 16.65 -12.74 14.14
C ARG A 122 15.33 -13.17 14.78
N ILE A 123 14.52 -13.94 14.05
CA ILE A 123 13.21 -14.36 14.53
C ILE A 123 13.03 -15.88 14.47
N ARG A 124 12.26 -16.40 15.41
CA ARG A 124 11.65 -17.72 15.36
C ARG A 124 10.18 -17.59 15.74
N VAL A 125 9.31 -18.34 15.06
CA VAL A 125 7.87 -18.30 15.30
C VAL A 125 7.39 -19.74 15.54
N LEU A 126 7.00 -20.00 16.77
CA LEU A 126 6.51 -21.31 17.18
C LEU A 126 5.04 -21.51 16.78
N PRO A 127 4.57 -22.76 16.66
CA PRO A 127 3.17 -23.04 16.29
C PRO A 127 2.15 -22.31 17.16
N LYS A 128 2.44 -22.15 18.45
CA LYS A 128 1.58 -21.44 19.40
C LYS A 128 1.19 -20.02 18.94
N PHE A 129 2.07 -19.32 18.25
CA PHE A 129 1.77 -17.97 17.75
C PHE A 129 0.64 -17.99 16.72
N PHE A 130 0.68 -18.95 15.81
CA PHE A 130 -0.37 -19.11 14.78
C PHE A 130 -1.69 -19.57 15.38
N GLU A 131 -1.65 -20.40 16.43
CA GLU A 131 -2.85 -20.78 17.21
C GLU A 131 -3.52 -19.55 17.84
N ILE A 132 -2.73 -18.62 18.42
CA ILE A 132 -3.23 -17.36 18.99
C ILE A 132 -3.88 -16.47 17.92
N LEU A 133 -3.31 -16.44 16.72
CA LEU A 133 -3.86 -15.66 15.59
C LEU A 133 -5.03 -16.35 14.90
N GLY A 134 -5.30 -17.63 15.20
CA GLY A 134 -6.33 -18.43 14.52
C GLY A 134 -6.01 -18.70 13.05
N VAL A 135 -4.71 -18.81 12.71
CA VAL A 135 -4.22 -19.01 11.34
C VAL A 135 -3.43 -20.29 11.25
N GLU A 136 -3.67 -21.09 10.22
CA GLU A 136 -2.84 -22.26 9.90
C GLU A 136 -1.64 -21.84 9.04
N ALA A 137 -0.43 -21.94 9.62
CA ALA A 137 0.81 -21.66 8.89
C ALA A 137 1.96 -22.51 9.46
N PRO A 138 2.94 -22.91 8.65
CA PRO A 138 4.11 -23.61 9.15
C PRO A 138 4.93 -22.70 10.07
N PRO A 139 5.58 -23.25 11.12
CA PRO A 139 6.42 -22.46 12.01
C PRO A 139 7.62 -21.87 11.29
N VAL A 140 8.20 -20.82 11.86
CA VAL A 140 9.46 -20.25 11.38
C VAL A 140 10.59 -20.73 12.29
N THR A 141 11.52 -21.50 11.73
CA THR A 141 12.63 -22.08 12.50
C THR A 141 13.84 -21.15 12.56
N ASP A 142 14.03 -20.31 11.54
CA ASP A 142 15.00 -19.21 11.52
C ASP A 142 14.50 -18.12 10.55
N GLY A 143 14.76 -16.85 10.86
CA GLY A 143 14.37 -15.75 9.99
C GLY A 143 15.13 -14.48 10.28
N LEU A 144 15.25 -13.64 9.25
CA LEU A 144 15.80 -12.29 9.34
C LEU A 144 14.67 -11.30 9.11
N LEU A 145 14.57 -10.31 9.98
CA LEU A 145 13.56 -9.28 9.95
C LEU A 145 14.24 -7.92 10.07
N LEU A 146 14.08 -7.07 9.06
CA LEU A 146 14.76 -5.79 8.98
C LEU A 146 13.76 -4.64 8.85
N PRO A 147 13.97 -3.54 9.60
CA PRO A 147 13.13 -2.36 9.47
C PRO A 147 13.47 -1.58 8.20
N TRP A 148 12.47 -0.92 7.62
CA TRP A 148 12.66 0.09 6.60
C TRP A 148 11.74 1.31 6.87
N HIS A 149 12.19 2.50 6.43
CA HIS A 149 11.41 3.73 6.51
C HIS A 149 11.80 4.69 5.38
N ASP A 150 10.85 5.50 4.91
CA ASP A 150 11.07 6.52 3.88
C ASP A 150 10.85 7.97 4.37
N GLY A 151 10.70 8.13 5.68
CA GLY A 151 10.39 9.40 6.34
C GLY A 151 8.89 9.62 6.60
N GLU A 152 8.01 9.00 5.84
CA GLU A 152 6.55 9.11 5.99
C GLU A 152 5.89 7.75 6.25
N ALA A 153 6.42 6.68 5.66
CA ALA A 153 5.98 5.32 5.87
C ALA A 153 7.09 4.46 6.45
N GLN A 154 6.72 3.43 7.18
CA GLN A 154 7.64 2.47 7.78
C GLN A 154 7.06 1.06 7.73
N GLY A 155 7.93 0.09 7.75
CA GLY A 155 7.56 -1.32 7.75
C GLY A 155 8.76 -2.22 7.94
N THR A 156 8.59 -3.48 7.62
CA THR A 156 9.67 -4.47 7.70
C THR A 156 9.76 -5.28 6.42
N ILE A 157 10.96 -5.74 6.09
CA ILE A 157 11.21 -6.80 5.12
C ILE A 157 11.80 -7.99 5.84
N PHE A 158 11.40 -9.19 5.46
CA PHE A 158 11.86 -10.40 6.14
C PHE A 158 11.93 -11.60 5.21
N VAL A 159 12.84 -12.51 5.58
CA VAL A 159 13.01 -13.85 5.00
C VAL A 159 12.91 -14.88 6.10
N MET A 160 12.38 -16.06 5.75
CA MET A 160 12.07 -17.11 6.73
C MET A 160 12.43 -18.48 6.17
N ALA A 161 12.93 -19.34 7.05
CA ALA A 161 13.08 -20.76 6.85
C ALA A 161 12.12 -21.52 7.77
N HIS A 162 11.53 -22.60 7.27
CA HIS A 162 10.52 -23.37 7.98
C HIS A 162 11.03 -24.70 8.53
N GLU A 163 12.12 -25.22 7.98
CA GLU A 163 12.69 -26.51 8.40
C GLU A 163 14.14 -26.40 8.89
N ARG A 164 14.89 -25.38 8.47
CA ARG A 164 16.30 -25.18 8.82
C ARG A 164 16.44 -24.30 10.05
N ALA A 165 17.07 -24.79 11.12
CA ALA A 165 17.25 -24.05 12.37
C ALA A 165 18.33 -22.96 12.28
N GLU A 166 19.28 -23.09 11.36
CA GLU A 166 20.35 -22.13 11.08
C GLU A 166 20.39 -21.94 9.56
N ALA A 167 19.50 -21.08 9.04
CA ALA A 167 19.32 -20.90 7.60
C ALA A 167 20.07 -19.68 7.06
N PHE A 168 20.34 -18.69 7.92
CA PHE A 168 20.87 -17.39 7.52
C PHE A 168 22.13 -17.02 8.33
N ASP A 169 22.99 -16.19 7.71
CA ASP A 169 24.22 -15.68 8.30
C ASP A 169 24.37 -14.15 8.10
N SER A 170 25.54 -13.61 8.47
CA SER A 170 25.82 -12.17 8.39
C SER A 170 25.83 -11.64 6.96
N GLU A 171 26.14 -12.47 5.95
CA GLU A 171 26.09 -12.03 4.54
C GLU A 171 24.66 -11.89 4.07
N ASP A 172 23.77 -12.82 4.46
CA ASP A 172 22.35 -12.73 4.17
C ASP A 172 21.75 -11.48 4.84
N CYS A 173 22.14 -11.16 6.08
CA CYS A 173 21.69 -9.96 6.78
C CYS A 173 22.09 -8.69 6.02
N ARG A 174 23.34 -8.57 5.57
CA ARG A 174 23.81 -7.43 4.77
C ARG A 174 23.07 -7.30 3.43
N MET A 175 22.78 -8.43 2.81
CA MET A 175 21.97 -8.43 1.58
C MET A 175 20.55 -7.93 1.86
N MET A 176 19.95 -8.39 2.94
CA MET A 176 18.62 -7.96 3.35
C MET A 176 18.56 -6.48 3.75
N GLU A 177 19.65 -5.90 4.31
CA GLU A 177 19.76 -4.45 4.57
C GLU A 177 19.65 -3.65 3.27
N ALA A 178 20.38 -4.05 2.22
CA ALA A 178 20.26 -3.42 0.92
C ALA A 178 18.84 -3.56 0.32
N LEU A 179 18.19 -4.73 0.49
CA LEU A 179 16.81 -4.93 0.03
C LEU A 179 15.80 -4.12 0.86
N ALA A 180 16.06 -3.85 2.14
CA ALA A 180 15.25 -2.99 2.99
C ALA A 180 15.25 -1.53 2.47
N ASP A 181 16.41 -1.02 2.06
CA ASP A 181 16.52 0.29 1.42
C ASP A 181 15.71 0.35 0.10
N PHE A 182 15.78 -0.70 -0.71
CA PHE A 182 14.94 -0.81 -1.91
C PHE A 182 13.45 -0.89 -1.59
N ALA A 183 13.05 -1.54 -0.49
CA ALA A 183 11.65 -1.60 -0.07
C ALA A 183 11.11 -0.19 0.25
N ALA A 184 11.89 0.61 0.97
CA ALA A 184 11.55 2.01 1.26
C ALA A 184 11.35 2.83 -0.02
N LEU A 185 12.29 2.72 -0.98
CA LEU A 185 12.19 3.39 -2.28
C LEU A 185 10.98 2.91 -3.09
N ALA A 186 10.69 1.61 -3.08
CA ALA A 186 9.57 1.01 -3.80
C ALA A 186 8.23 1.51 -3.27
N VAL A 187 8.04 1.52 -1.94
CA VAL A 187 6.81 2.03 -1.31
C VAL A 187 6.62 3.51 -1.60
N ARG A 188 7.68 4.31 -1.47
CA ARG A 188 7.65 5.73 -1.81
C ARG A 188 7.24 5.97 -3.27
N GLN A 189 7.81 5.21 -4.20
CA GLN A 189 7.48 5.32 -5.62
C GLN A 189 6.03 4.96 -5.91
N GLN A 190 5.52 3.88 -5.34
CA GLN A 190 4.12 3.48 -5.48
C GLN A 190 3.17 4.56 -4.94
N ARG A 191 3.48 5.13 -3.77
CA ARG A 191 2.68 6.20 -3.18
C ARG A 191 2.64 7.45 -4.05
N ILE A 192 3.79 7.88 -4.59
CA ILE A 192 3.85 9.02 -5.51
C ILE A 192 3.00 8.77 -6.76
N GLN A 193 3.05 7.55 -7.32
CA GLN A 193 2.23 7.20 -8.47
C GLN A 193 0.73 7.17 -8.14
N GLN A 194 0.37 6.65 -6.97
CA GLN A 194 -1.02 6.65 -6.49
C GLN A 194 -1.56 8.08 -6.42
N ILE A 195 -0.85 8.99 -5.74
CA ILE A 195 -1.23 10.40 -5.61
C ILE A 195 -1.36 11.06 -6.99
N ARG A 196 -0.43 10.81 -7.91
CA ARG A 196 -0.51 11.36 -9.28
C ARG A 196 -1.72 10.84 -10.04
N SER A 197 -2.01 9.54 -9.94
CA SER A 197 -3.18 8.93 -10.58
C SER A 197 -4.49 9.51 -10.05
N GLU A 198 -4.61 9.69 -8.75
CA GLU A 198 -5.77 10.30 -8.10
C GLU A 198 -5.96 11.76 -8.53
N HIS A 199 -4.88 12.54 -8.63
CA HIS A 199 -4.92 13.91 -9.15
C HIS A 199 -5.37 13.96 -10.61
N GLN A 200 -4.81 13.11 -11.47
CA GLN A 200 -5.18 13.04 -12.88
C GLN A 200 -6.65 12.65 -13.06
N ALA A 201 -7.12 11.65 -12.30
CA ALA A 201 -8.54 11.26 -12.32
C ALA A 201 -9.45 12.42 -11.88
N SER A 202 -9.08 13.15 -10.83
CA SER A 202 -9.82 14.31 -10.34
C SER A 202 -9.84 15.44 -11.38
N GLU A 203 -8.72 15.74 -12.03
CA GLU A 203 -8.66 16.75 -13.10
C GLU A 203 -9.50 16.36 -14.32
N ALA A 204 -9.46 15.09 -14.72
CA ALA A 204 -10.28 14.58 -15.82
C ALA A 204 -11.77 14.72 -15.52
N VAL A 205 -12.22 14.41 -14.30
CA VAL A 205 -13.61 14.59 -13.85
C VAL A 205 -14.01 16.07 -13.91
N ILE A 206 -13.14 16.98 -13.45
CA ILE A 206 -13.40 18.43 -13.48
C ILE A 206 -13.51 18.93 -14.93
N GLN A 207 -12.62 18.50 -15.82
CA GLN A 207 -12.66 18.87 -17.24
C GLN A 207 -13.93 18.35 -17.92
N MET A 208 -14.31 17.09 -17.64
CA MET A 208 -15.54 16.49 -18.16
C MET A 208 -16.80 17.25 -17.65
N ALA A 209 -16.84 17.58 -16.35
CA ALA A 209 -17.92 18.36 -15.76
C ALA A 209 -18.04 19.76 -16.40
N ASN A 210 -16.92 20.44 -16.64
CA ASN A 210 -16.90 21.74 -17.30
C ASN A 210 -17.37 21.63 -18.77
N GLY A 211 -16.95 20.59 -19.50
CA GLY A 211 -17.41 20.31 -20.87
C GLY A 211 -18.91 20.06 -20.93
N LEU A 212 -19.43 19.23 -20.04
CA LEU A 212 -20.87 18.96 -19.92
C LEU A 212 -21.66 20.23 -19.53
N ALA A 213 -21.10 21.06 -18.62
CA ALA A 213 -21.73 22.33 -18.26
C ALA A 213 -21.94 23.23 -19.48
N HIS A 214 -20.93 23.37 -20.32
CA HIS A 214 -21.06 24.15 -21.57
C HIS A 214 -22.07 23.54 -22.55
N GLN A 215 -22.03 22.21 -22.73
CA GLN A 215 -22.97 21.51 -23.61
C GLN A 215 -24.43 21.58 -23.16
N ILE A 216 -24.67 21.59 -21.84
CA ILE A 216 -26.03 21.73 -21.26
C ILE A 216 -26.49 23.19 -21.29
N ASN A 217 -25.63 24.13 -20.93
CA ASN A 217 -25.99 25.55 -20.87
C ASN A 217 -26.37 26.12 -22.25
N ASN A 218 -25.75 25.65 -23.33
CA ASN A 218 -26.05 26.12 -24.68
C ASN A 218 -27.53 25.89 -25.09
N PRO A 219 -28.08 24.65 -25.07
CA PRO A 219 -29.50 24.42 -25.39
C PRO A 219 -30.42 25.08 -24.38
N LEU A 220 -30.05 25.11 -23.07
CA LEU A 220 -30.84 25.79 -22.06
C LEU A 220 -30.99 27.29 -22.38
N GLN A 221 -29.90 27.94 -22.80
CA GLN A 221 -29.92 29.34 -23.22
C GLN A 221 -30.82 29.55 -24.46
N GLY A 222 -30.75 28.64 -25.44
CA GLY A 222 -31.64 28.65 -26.61
C GLY A 222 -33.09 28.59 -26.22
N ILE A 223 -33.46 27.64 -25.33
CA ILE A 223 -34.84 27.50 -24.84
C ILE A 223 -35.27 28.75 -24.04
N THR A 224 -34.42 29.30 -23.20
CA THR A 224 -34.68 30.55 -22.47
C THR A 224 -35.05 31.70 -23.44
N ASN A 225 -34.27 31.85 -24.51
CA ASN A 225 -34.51 32.87 -25.51
C ASN A 225 -35.86 32.65 -26.26
N HIS A 226 -36.18 31.41 -26.61
CA HIS A 226 -37.47 31.10 -27.26
C HIS A 226 -38.66 31.33 -26.35
N LEU A 227 -38.58 30.97 -25.07
CA LEU A 227 -39.62 31.25 -24.09
C LEU A 227 -39.80 32.76 -23.86
N PHE A 228 -38.72 33.52 -23.86
CA PHE A 228 -38.79 34.97 -23.79
C PHE A 228 -39.52 35.56 -25.02
N LEU A 229 -39.15 35.14 -26.23
CA LEU A 229 -39.82 35.60 -27.48
C LEU A 229 -41.30 35.21 -27.49
N ALA A 230 -41.62 33.98 -27.09
CA ALA A 230 -43.03 33.53 -27.02
C ALA A 230 -43.81 34.35 -25.97
N SER A 231 -43.21 34.77 -24.89
CA SER A 231 -43.85 35.66 -23.88
C SER A 231 -44.21 37.06 -24.44
N GLN A 232 -43.48 37.51 -25.47
CA GLN A 232 -43.70 38.80 -26.15
C GLN A 232 -44.58 38.66 -27.43
N SER A 233 -45.00 37.44 -27.77
CA SER A 233 -45.82 37.19 -28.96
C SER A 233 -47.17 37.92 -28.90
N GLN A 234 -47.66 38.28 -30.03
CA GLN A 234 -49.08 38.86 -30.17
C GLN A 234 -50.14 37.76 -30.01
N ASP A 235 -49.79 36.48 -30.21
CA ASP A 235 -50.72 35.38 -30.02
C ASP A 235 -50.93 35.09 -28.52
N PRO A 236 -52.16 35.18 -28.00
CA PRO A 236 -52.52 34.88 -26.65
C PRO A 236 -52.21 33.43 -26.23
N GLY A 237 -52.25 32.47 -27.17
CA GLY A 237 -51.94 31.05 -26.95
C GLY A 237 -50.47 30.86 -26.66
N GLU A 238 -49.56 31.46 -27.44
CA GLU A 238 -48.13 31.42 -27.26
C GLU A 238 -47.70 32.05 -25.93
N ARG A 239 -48.25 33.23 -25.58
CA ARG A 239 -47.98 33.88 -24.29
C ARG A 239 -48.38 33.02 -23.09
N LYS A 240 -49.57 32.40 -23.17
CA LYS A 240 -50.07 31.51 -22.12
C LYS A 240 -49.19 30.28 -21.95
N LEU A 241 -48.73 29.69 -23.07
CA LEU A 241 -47.80 28.53 -23.05
C LEU A 241 -46.47 28.92 -22.45
N ALA A 242 -45.88 30.05 -22.82
CA ALA A 242 -44.63 30.54 -22.27
C ALA A 242 -44.73 30.76 -20.75
N LEU A 243 -45.84 31.34 -20.25
CA LEU A 243 -46.08 31.55 -18.83
C LEU A 243 -46.12 30.23 -18.02
N VAL A 244 -46.66 29.16 -18.61
CA VAL A 244 -46.74 27.85 -17.92
C VAL A 244 -45.42 27.11 -17.95
N ILE A 245 -44.65 27.16 -19.03
CA ILE A 245 -43.42 26.40 -19.22
C ILE A 245 -42.21 27.08 -18.49
N THR A 246 -42.14 28.38 -18.48
CA THR A 246 -40.99 29.11 -17.93
C THR A 246 -40.62 28.69 -16.48
N PRO A 247 -41.57 28.57 -15.53
CA PRO A 247 -41.23 28.16 -14.16
C PRO A 247 -40.65 26.74 -14.09
N GLU A 248 -41.15 25.79 -14.85
CA GLU A 248 -40.65 24.40 -14.86
C GLU A 248 -39.28 24.32 -15.52
N PHE A 249 -39.08 25.12 -16.58
CA PHE A 249 -37.78 25.22 -17.23
C PHE A 249 -36.70 25.83 -16.29
N GLU A 250 -37.03 26.87 -15.51
CA GLU A 250 -36.16 27.47 -14.52
C GLU A 250 -35.77 26.45 -13.42
N ARG A 251 -36.72 25.61 -13.00
CA ARG A 251 -36.44 24.52 -12.07
C ARG A 251 -35.41 23.53 -12.65
N LEU A 252 -35.62 23.11 -13.89
CA LEU A 252 -34.72 22.21 -14.59
C LEU A 252 -33.31 22.80 -14.71
N ARG A 253 -33.21 24.08 -15.08
CA ARG A 253 -31.96 24.82 -15.19
C ARG A 253 -31.23 24.86 -13.86
N ASN A 254 -31.93 25.10 -12.75
CA ASN A 254 -31.31 25.11 -11.41
C ASN A 254 -30.82 23.73 -10.99
N VAL A 255 -31.55 22.65 -11.27
CA VAL A 255 -31.10 21.28 -11.00
C VAL A 255 -29.84 20.95 -11.81
N ALA A 256 -29.82 21.30 -13.11
CA ALA A 256 -28.66 21.10 -13.97
C ALA A 256 -27.43 21.85 -13.42
N LYS A 257 -27.61 23.10 -12.97
CA LYS A 257 -26.56 23.89 -12.37
C LYS A 257 -26.00 23.24 -11.08
N GLN A 258 -26.87 22.77 -10.20
CA GLN A 258 -26.46 22.09 -8.96
C GLN A 258 -25.67 20.82 -9.23
N LEU A 259 -26.10 20.00 -10.19
CA LEU A 259 -25.39 18.77 -10.59
C LEU A 259 -23.97 19.06 -11.12
N LEU A 260 -23.79 20.15 -11.85
CA LEU A 260 -22.51 20.57 -12.41
C LEU A 260 -21.57 21.24 -11.38
N GLU A 261 -22.10 21.68 -10.24
CA GLU A 261 -21.31 22.27 -9.13
C GLU A 261 -20.79 21.21 -8.13
N LEU A 262 -21.39 19.99 -8.11
CA LEU A 262 -21.00 18.90 -7.19
C LEU A 262 -19.50 18.54 -7.23
N PRO A 263 -18.81 18.43 -8.38
CA PRO A 263 -17.39 18.14 -8.40
C PRO A 263 -16.48 19.21 -7.79
N ARG A 264 -16.97 20.43 -7.63
CA ARG A 264 -16.22 21.57 -7.06
C ARG A 264 -16.23 21.59 -5.54
N LEU A 265 -17.16 20.90 -4.89
CA LEU A 265 -17.31 20.86 -3.42
C LEU A 265 -16.44 19.79 -2.75
N SER A 266 -15.86 18.86 -3.52
CA SER A 266 -14.97 17.79 -3.02
C SER A 266 -13.53 18.26 -2.73
N LYS A 267 -13.23 19.56 -2.83
CA LYS A 267 -11.89 20.16 -2.61
C LYS A 267 -11.77 20.96 -1.28
N LYS A 268 -12.53 20.59 -0.24
CA LYS A 268 -12.30 21.17 1.09
C LYS A 268 -11.94 20.10 2.12
#